data_854f3ca48cd94939fad1637d8d3d9cc0
#
_entry.id   854f3ca48cd94939fad1637d8d3d9cc0
#
_cell.length_a   1.000
_cell.length_b   1.000
_cell.length_c   1.000
_cell.angle_alpha   90.00
_cell.angle_beta   90.00
_cell.angle_gamma   90.00
#
_symmetry.space_group_name_H-M   'P 1'
#
loop_
_entity.id
_entity.type
_entity.pdbx_description
1 polymer ?
#
loop_
_entity_poly.entity_id
_entity_poly.type
_entity_poly.pdbx_seq_one_letter_code
_entity_poly.pdbx_strand_id
1 'polypeptide(L)'
;MISRKRRLAIFDIDGTIFRSSLLIESVEALIDSGAFPKRAREIFEGPHRRWLDRKDGYNKYIGAVIEASDRYTKGMRRGDYLRIIRGVVRRHKDRVYRYTRDLIRDLKRKNYYLLSITHSPKYIADEFAKTLKFDKVYGRLFEIDARG
;
A
#
# COMPACT_ATOMS: atom_id res chain seq x y z
N MET A 1 -32.68 -2.81 21.11
CA MET A 1 -32.23 -3.00 19.69
C MET A 1 -31.26 -4.17 19.64
N ILE A 2 -31.61 -5.22 18.96
CA ILE A 2 -30.67 -6.33 18.73
C ILE A 2 -29.68 -5.85 17.68
N SER A 3 -28.45 -5.54 18.10
CA SER A 3 -27.35 -5.25 17.16
C SER A 3 -27.15 -6.47 16.27
N ARG A 4 -27.52 -6.36 15.01
CA ARG A 4 -27.36 -7.44 14.03
C ARG A 4 -25.86 -7.67 13.82
N LYS A 5 -25.30 -8.71 14.43
CA LYS A 5 -23.88 -9.05 14.29
C LYS A 5 -23.54 -9.24 12.81
N ARG A 6 -22.68 -8.40 12.27
CA ARG A 6 -22.15 -8.57 10.92
C ARG A 6 -21.04 -9.61 10.92
N ARG A 7 -21.00 -10.46 9.92
CA ARG A 7 -19.87 -11.37 9.69
C ARG A 7 -18.66 -10.56 9.24
N LEU A 8 -17.47 -10.94 9.66
CA LEU A 8 -16.21 -10.28 9.36
C LEU A 8 -15.48 -11.04 8.25
N ALA A 9 -14.92 -10.31 7.29
CA ALA A 9 -13.93 -10.82 6.35
C ALA A 9 -12.68 -9.93 6.40
N ILE A 10 -11.51 -10.57 6.51
CA ILE A 10 -10.22 -9.90 6.63
C ILE A 10 -9.39 -10.20 5.40
N PHE A 11 -8.78 -9.17 4.83
CA PHE A 11 -7.93 -9.25 3.64
C PHE A 11 -6.59 -8.55 3.88
N ASP A 12 -5.54 -9.16 3.36
CA ASP A 12 -4.30 -8.46 3.02
C ASP A 12 -4.46 -7.71 1.69
N ILE A 13 -3.65 -6.67 1.44
CA ILE A 13 -3.73 -5.89 0.20
C ILE A 13 -2.66 -6.32 -0.79
N ASP A 14 -1.39 -6.23 -0.40
CA ASP A 14 -0.24 -6.35 -1.30
C ASP A 14 -0.03 -7.80 -1.74
N GLY A 15 -0.17 -8.10 -3.03
CA GLY A 15 -0.12 -9.46 -3.55
C GLY A 15 -1.37 -10.31 -3.33
N THR A 16 -2.38 -9.80 -2.60
CA THR A 16 -3.64 -10.51 -2.31
C THR A 16 -4.84 -9.87 -3.02
N ILE A 17 -5.03 -8.57 -2.87
CA ILE A 17 -6.02 -7.79 -3.62
C ILE A 17 -5.32 -7.09 -4.78
N PHE A 18 -4.28 -6.33 -4.46
CA PHE A 18 -3.49 -5.55 -5.40
C PHE A 18 -2.38 -6.42 -6.02
N ARG A 19 -2.23 -6.35 -7.35
CA ARG A 19 -1.28 -7.18 -8.11
C ARG A 19 0.15 -6.60 -8.11
N SER A 20 0.53 -5.94 -7.04
CA SER A 20 1.85 -5.40 -6.74
C SER A 20 1.90 -5.06 -5.26
N SER A 21 2.82 -4.21 -4.84
CA SER A 21 2.85 -3.62 -3.51
C SER A 21 2.57 -2.12 -3.60
N LEU A 22 1.63 -1.64 -2.78
CA LEU A 22 1.33 -0.21 -2.67
C LEU A 22 2.55 0.58 -2.19
N LEU A 23 3.39 -0.02 -1.34
CA LEU A 23 4.64 0.60 -0.90
C LEU A 23 5.61 0.77 -2.07
N ILE A 24 5.83 -0.26 -2.88
CA ILE A 24 6.74 -0.20 -4.04
C ILE A 24 6.28 0.88 -5.01
N GLU A 25 5.00 0.85 -5.41
CA GLU A 25 4.43 1.85 -6.33
C GLU A 25 4.51 3.28 -5.75
N SER A 26 4.38 3.43 -4.41
CA SER A 26 4.54 4.73 -3.74
C SER A 26 5.98 5.23 -3.82
N VAL A 27 6.96 4.39 -3.48
CA VAL A 27 8.38 4.77 -3.46
C VAL A 27 8.84 5.13 -4.87
N GLU A 28 8.47 4.36 -5.88
CA GLU A 28 8.78 4.68 -7.27
C GLU A 28 8.16 6.02 -7.70
N ALA A 29 6.90 6.27 -7.38
CA ALA A 29 6.23 7.53 -7.69
C ALA A 29 6.86 8.74 -6.95
N LEU A 30 7.32 8.55 -5.70
CA LEU A 30 8.03 9.57 -4.93
C LEU A 30 9.40 9.91 -5.56
N ILE A 31 10.09 8.92 -6.11
CA ILE A 31 11.35 9.12 -6.84
C ILE A 31 11.07 9.81 -8.17
N ASP A 32 10.10 9.34 -8.94
CA ASP A 32 9.78 9.88 -10.26
C ASP A 32 9.27 11.33 -10.20
N SER A 33 8.58 11.70 -9.13
CA SER A 33 8.14 13.08 -8.88
C SER A 33 9.24 14.02 -8.39
N GLY A 34 10.43 13.49 -8.06
CA GLY A 34 11.53 14.24 -7.47
C GLY A 34 11.38 14.52 -5.96
N ALA A 35 10.31 14.01 -5.32
CA ALA A 35 10.13 14.12 -3.87
C ALA A 35 11.16 13.29 -3.09
N PHE A 36 11.55 12.14 -3.64
CA PHE A 36 12.73 11.40 -3.22
C PHE A 36 13.86 11.61 -4.22
N PRO A 37 15.13 11.66 -3.78
CA PRO A 37 16.26 11.77 -4.69
C PRO A 37 16.39 10.48 -5.52
N LYS A 38 16.87 10.58 -6.75
CA LYS A 38 17.06 9.42 -7.65
C LYS A 38 17.91 8.31 -7.04
N ARG A 39 18.90 8.69 -6.22
CA ARG A 39 19.76 7.73 -5.47
C ARG A 39 18.99 6.85 -4.49
N ALA A 40 17.75 7.20 -4.13
CA ALA A 40 16.91 6.33 -3.29
C ALA A 40 16.68 4.95 -3.94
N ARG A 41 16.67 4.88 -5.28
CA ARG A 41 16.52 3.63 -6.03
C ARG A 41 17.73 2.69 -5.85
N GLU A 42 18.91 3.24 -5.64
CA GLU A 42 20.15 2.45 -5.43
C GLU A 42 20.06 1.53 -4.20
N ILE A 43 19.23 1.89 -3.20
CA ILE A 43 19.05 1.08 -1.99
C ILE A 43 18.41 -0.27 -2.33
N PHE A 44 17.45 -0.30 -3.25
CA PHE A 44 16.65 -1.51 -3.53
C PHE A 44 16.86 -2.09 -4.94
N GLU A 45 17.56 -1.41 -5.83
CA GLU A 45 17.80 -1.91 -7.19
C GLU A 45 18.59 -3.23 -7.20
N GLY A 46 19.63 -3.34 -6.41
CA GLY A 46 20.42 -4.57 -6.25
C GLY A 46 19.58 -5.73 -5.71
N PRO A 47 18.92 -5.58 -4.54
CA PRO A 47 18.00 -6.57 -4.01
C PRO A 47 16.86 -6.93 -4.99
N HIS A 48 16.30 -5.95 -5.72
CA HIS A 48 15.28 -6.19 -6.75
C HIS A 48 15.80 -7.11 -7.85
N ARG A 49 16.98 -6.80 -8.42
CA ARG A 49 17.61 -7.59 -9.47
C ARG A 49 17.89 -9.03 -8.99
N ARG A 50 18.41 -9.19 -7.77
CA ARG A 50 18.70 -10.51 -7.19
C ARG A 50 17.43 -11.33 -6.97
N TRP A 51 16.32 -10.68 -6.60
CA TRP A 51 15.03 -11.35 -6.51
C TRP A 51 14.52 -11.79 -7.90
N LEU A 52 14.60 -10.95 -8.92
CA LEU A 52 14.24 -11.31 -10.30
C LEU A 52 15.09 -12.48 -10.83
N ASP A 53 16.39 -12.50 -10.52
CA ASP A 53 17.32 -13.58 -10.86
C ASP A 53 17.14 -14.84 -10.01
N ARG A 54 16.16 -14.85 -9.07
CA ARG A 54 15.93 -15.94 -8.10
C ARG A 54 17.14 -16.26 -7.20
N LYS A 55 18.02 -15.29 -6.99
CA LYS A 55 19.21 -15.40 -6.10
C LYS A 55 18.89 -15.04 -4.66
N ASP A 56 17.81 -14.25 -4.43
CA ASP A 56 17.33 -13.84 -3.12
C ASP A 56 15.80 -13.92 -3.04
N GLY A 57 15.27 -14.00 -1.80
CA GLY A 57 13.84 -13.97 -1.55
C GLY A 57 13.26 -12.55 -1.65
N TYR A 58 11.95 -12.47 -1.92
CA TYR A 58 11.19 -11.22 -1.98
C TYR A 58 11.35 -10.36 -0.72
N ASN A 59 11.51 -10.99 0.45
CA ASN A 59 11.67 -10.28 1.73
C ASN A 59 12.88 -9.34 1.76
N LYS A 60 13.98 -9.70 1.08
CA LYS A 60 15.15 -8.81 0.97
C LYS A 60 14.86 -7.59 0.10
N TYR A 61 14.15 -7.78 -1.00
CA TYR A 61 13.75 -6.69 -1.86
C TYR A 61 12.79 -5.73 -1.16
N ILE A 62 11.69 -6.24 -0.58
CA ILE A 62 10.73 -5.37 0.09
C ILE A 62 11.32 -4.69 1.34
N GLY A 63 12.24 -5.36 2.05
CA GLY A 63 12.99 -4.77 3.16
C GLY A 63 13.81 -3.56 2.73
N ALA A 64 14.48 -3.65 1.58
CA ALA A 64 15.24 -2.53 1.02
C ALA A 64 14.32 -1.37 0.57
N VAL A 65 13.14 -1.67 0.03
CA VAL A 65 12.14 -0.64 -0.30
C VAL A 65 11.62 0.05 0.97
N ILE A 66 11.39 -0.71 2.05
CA ILE A 66 11.01 -0.15 3.36
C ILE A 66 12.11 0.79 3.86
N GLU A 67 13.38 0.38 3.79
CA GLU A 67 14.51 1.22 4.18
C GLU A 67 14.55 2.54 3.40
N ALA A 68 14.39 2.48 2.07
CA ALA A 68 14.34 3.68 1.23
C ALA A 68 13.16 4.59 1.63
N SER A 69 11.98 4.00 1.84
CA SER A 69 10.79 4.72 2.30
C SER A 69 11.05 5.43 3.63
N ASP A 70 11.56 4.73 4.64
CA ASP A 70 11.78 5.28 5.98
C ASP A 70 12.82 6.39 5.98
N ARG A 71 13.88 6.22 5.19
CA ARG A 71 14.96 7.19 5.07
C ARG A 71 14.50 8.50 4.47
N TYR A 72 13.72 8.46 3.40
CA TYR A 72 13.38 9.64 2.60
C TYR A 72 11.98 10.22 2.89
N THR A 73 11.09 9.50 3.57
CA THR A 73 9.83 10.08 4.05
C THR A 73 10.05 11.02 5.23
N LYS A 74 11.12 10.81 6.01
CA LYS A 74 11.47 11.67 7.15
C LYS A 74 11.67 13.13 6.71
N GLY A 75 10.90 14.04 7.33
CA GLY A 75 10.92 15.46 7.01
C GLY A 75 10.11 15.87 5.79
N MET A 76 9.43 14.94 5.14
CA MET A 76 8.53 15.23 4.03
C MET A 76 7.20 15.78 4.54
N ARG A 77 6.68 16.83 3.90
CA ARG A 77 5.35 17.37 4.24
C ARG A 77 4.26 16.37 3.89
N ARG A 78 3.37 16.14 4.85
CA ARG A 78 2.21 15.23 4.68
C ARG A 78 1.39 15.54 3.43
N GLY A 79 1.14 16.82 3.13
CA GLY A 79 0.35 17.23 1.97
C GLY A 79 0.97 16.82 0.65
N ASP A 80 2.31 16.94 0.51
CA ASP A 80 3.02 16.53 -0.70
C ASP A 80 3.00 15.00 -0.86
N TYR A 81 3.22 14.27 0.23
CA TYR A 81 3.10 12.82 0.25
C TYR A 81 1.71 12.38 -0.22
N LEU A 82 0.63 12.91 0.40
CA LEU A 82 -0.75 12.55 0.06
C LEU A 82 -1.10 12.85 -1.40
N ARG A 83 -0.63 13.97 -1.94
CA ARG A 83 -0.85 14.33 -3.34
C ARG A 83 -0.27 13.28 -4.30
N ILE A 84 0.96 12.83 -4.03
CA ILE A 84 1.66 11.85 -4.87
C ILE A 84 0.99 10.48 -4.77
N ILE A 85 0.72 9.97 -3.56
CA ILE A 85 0.11 8.64 -3.39
C ILE A 85 -1.31 8.55 -3.93
N ARG A 86 -2.09 9.62 -3.87
CA ARG A 86 -3.40 9.67 -4.55
C ARG A 86 -3.27 9.51 -6.06
N GLY A 87 -2.20 10.06 -6.65
CA GLY A 87 -1.84 9.83 -8.04
C GLY A 87 -1.56 8.36 -8.33
N VAL A 88 -0.83 7.68 -7.44
CA VAL A 88 -0.55 6.24 -7.53
C VAL A 88 -1.85 5.44 -7.53
N VAL A 89 -2.74 5.70 -6.56
CA VAL A 89 -4.03 4.99 -6.46
C VAL A 89 -4.87 5.22 -7.72
N ARG A 90 -5.01 6.46 -8.19
CA ARG A 90 -5.76 6.74 -9.44
C ARG A 90 -5.24 5.95 -10.64
N ARG A 91 -3.93 5.81 -10.77
CA ARG A 91 -3.27 5.11 -11.87
C ARG A 91 -3.43 3.59 -11.78
N HIS A 92 -3.41 3.04 -10.57
CA HIS A 92 -3.26 1.59 -10.35
C HIS A 92 -4.46 0.92 -9.68
N LYS A 93 -5.53 1.64 -9.31
CA LYS A 93 -6.70 1.10 -8.58
C LYS A 93 -7.32 -0.14 -9.21
N ASP A 94 -7.22 -0.27 -10.53
CA ASP A 94 -7.82 -1.38 -11.28
C ASP A 94 -6.84 -2.57 -11.44
N ARG A 95 -5.60 -2.44 -10.96
CA ARG A 95 -4.58 -3.49 -10.99
C ARG A 95 -4.79 -4.48 -9.85
N VAL A 96 -5.93 -5.16 -9.87
CA VAL A 96 -6.36 -6.09 -8.82
C VAL A 96 -6.56 -7.49 -9.38
N TYR A 97 -6.47 -8.50 -8.51
CA TYR A 97 -6.83 -9.86 -8.87
C TYR A 97 -8.34 -9.97 -9.06
N ARG A 98 -8.77 -10.54 -10.18
CA ARG A 98 -10.19 -10.69 -10.54
C ARG A 98 -10.95 -11.43 -9.46
N TYR A 99 -10.43 -12.59 -9.04
CA TYR A 99 -11.08 -13.41 -8.02
C TYR A 99 -11.32 -12.62 -6.72
N THR A 100 -10.30 -11.99 -6.19
CA THR A 100 -10.40 -11.24 -4.92
C THR A 100 -11.35 -10.05 -5.04
N ARG A 101 -11.29 -9.31 -6.16
CA ARG A 101 -12.22 -8.22 -6.44
C ARG A 101 -13.67 -8.68 -6.43
N ASP A 102 -13.96 -9.80 -7.11
CA ASP A 102 -15.31 -10.33 -7.24
C ASP A 102 -15.81 -10.90 -5.90
N LEU A 103 -14.92 -11.56 -5.13
CA LEU A 103 -15.20 -12.00 -3.77
C LEU A 103 -15.54 -10.82 -2.84
N ILE A 104 -14.79 -9.72 -2.89
CA ILE A 104 -15.06 -8.51 -2.11
C ILE A 104 -16.47 -7.96 -2.41
N ARG A 105 -16.84 -7.87 -3.69
CA ARG A 105 -18.19 -7.44 -4.10
C ARG A 105 -19.29 -8.36 -3.53
N ASP A 106 -19.06 -9.66 -3.58
CA ASP A 106 -20.00 -10.68 -3.09
C ASP A 106 -20.20 -10.58 -1.57
N LEU A 107 -19.11 -10.46 -0.83
CA LEU A 107 -19.14 -10.29 0.62
C LEU A 107 -19.83 -8.98 1.02
N LYS A 108 -19.63 -7.89 0.27
CA LYS A 108 -20.36 -6.63 0.47
C LYS A 108 -21.87 -6.83 0.29
N ARG A 109 -22.30 -7.48 -0.79
CA ARG A 109 -23.74 -7.78 -1.03
C ARG A 109 -24.33 -8.62 0.10
N LYS A 110 -23.54 -9.53 0.68
CA LYS A 110 -23.91 -10.36 1.83
C LYS A 110 -23.79 -9.64 3.20
N ASN A 111 -23.54 -8.32 3.20
CA ASN A 111 -23.42 -7.48 4.39
C ASN A 111 -22.31 -7.90 5.36
N TYR A 112 -21.16 -8.36 4.85
CA TYR A 112 -19.97 -8.57 5.66
C TYR A 112 -19.33 -7.23 6.03
N TYR A 113 -18.70 -7.18 7.20
CA TYR A 113 -17.76 -6.13 7.58
C TYR A 113 -16.42 -6.47 6.94
N LEU A 114 -15.92 -5.59 6.08
CA LEU A 114 -14.66 -5.79 5.36
C LEU A 114 -13.53 -5.04 6.05
N LEU A 115 -12.57 -5.78 6.56
CA LEU A 115 -11.37 -5.29 7.19
C LEU A 115 -10.15 -5.61 6.32
N SER A 116 -9.26 -4.65 6.15
CA SER A 116 -7.94 -4.90 5.56
C SER A 116 -6.82 -4.67 6.57
N ILE A 117 -5.81 -5.53 6.52
CA ILE A 117 -4.57 -5.41 7.29
C ILE A 117 -3.41 -5.52 6.32
N THR A 118 -2.51 -4.52 6.31
CA THR A 118 -1.37 -4.47 5.39
C THR A 118 -0.14 -3.85 6.06
N HIS A 119 1.05 -4.23 5.59
CA HIS A 119 2.30 -3.56 5.95
C HIS A 119 2.56 -2.28 5.14
N SER A 120 1.80 -2.02 4.10
CA SER A 120 1.90 -0.76 3.36
C SER A 120 1.50 0.44 4.23
N PRO A 121 2.03 1.64 3.94
CA PRO A 121 1.67 2.84 4.68
C PRO A 121 0.17 3.09 4.71
N LYS A 122 -0.33 3.44 5.89
CA LYS A 122 -1.78 3.60 6.11
C LYS A 122 -2.43 4.58 5.15
N TYR A 123 -1.75 5.67 4.80
CA TYR A 123 -2.32 6.68 3.91
C TYR A 123 -2.67 6.13 2.52
N ILE A 124 -1.75 5.37 1.90
CA ILE A 124 -2.05 4.79 0.59
C ILE A 124 -3.01 3.61 0.71
N ALA A 125 -2.91 2.83 1.78
CA ALA A 125 -3.83 1.74 2.04
C ALA A 125 -5.28 2.24 2.21
N ASP A 126 -5.50 3.36 2.93
CA ASP A 126 -6.80 3.99 3.08
C ASP A 126 -7.35 4.47 1.71
N GLU A 127 -6.54 5.17 0.92
CA GLU A 127 -6.96 5.68 -0.39
C GLU A 127 -7.29 4.53 -1.36
N PHE A 128 -6.52 3.45 -1.35
CA PHE A 128 -6.78 2.27 -2.16
C PHE A 128 -8.05 1.53 -1.71
N ALA A 129 -8.19 1.27 -0.41
CA ALA A 129 -9.31 0.53 0.15
C ALA A 129 -10.66 1.24 -0.03
N LYS A 130 -10.68 2.58 -0.09
CA LYS A 130 -11.87 3.37 -0.46
C LYS A 130 -12.43 2.97 -1.82
N THR A 131 -11.57 2.64 -2.78
CA THR A 131 -11.99 2.23 -4.13
C THR A 131 -12.79 0.92 -4.13
N LEU A 132 -12.56 0.07 -3.13
CA LEU A 132 -13.21 -1.22 -2.91
C LEU A 132 -14.25 -1.19 -1.77
N LYS A 133 -14.47 0.00 -1.18
CA LYS A 133 -15.46 0.23 -0.12
C LYS A 133 -15.25 -0.64 1.13
N PHE A 134 -14.01 -0.78 1.58
CA PHE A 134 -13.70 -1.42 2.87
C PHE A 134 -14.25 -0.59 4.04
N ASP A 135 -14.67 -1.27 5.09
CA ASP A 135 -15.19 -0.63 6.31
C ASP A 135 -14.06 -0.16 7.22
N LYS A 136 -12.92 -0.88 7.26
CA LYS A 136 -11.75 -0.55 8.08
C LYS A 136 -10.45 -1.00 7.42
N VAL A 137 -9.38 -0.24 7.66
CA VAL A 137 -8.03 -0.55 7.21
C VAL A 137 -7.04 -0.32 8.34
N TYR A 138 -6.16 -1.29 8.55
CA TYR A 138 -4.96 -1.16 9.35
C TYR A 138 -3.75 -1.23 8.44
N GLY A 139 -2.95 -0.18 8.45
CA GLY A 139 -1.69 -0.06 7.72
C GLY A 139 -0.61 0.50 8.63
N ARG A 140 0.61 0.55 8.15
CA ARG A 140 1.75 1.11 8.87
C ARG A 140 1.56 2.61 9.08
N LEU A 141 1.68 3.06 10.32
CA LEU A 141 1.58 4.48 10.67
C LEU A 141 2.93 5.18 10.50
N PHE A 142 2.89 6.42 10.04
CA PHE A 142 3.99 7.37 10.14
C PHE A 142 3.72 8.31 11.31
N GLU A 143 4.78 8.66 12.05
CA GLU A 143 4.72 9.74 13.02
C GLU A 143 4.71 11.09 12.29
N ILE A 144 3.85 12.00 12.75
CA ILE A 144 3.73 13.35 12.21
C ILE A 144 4.13 14.31 13.34
N ASP A 145 5.13 15.14 13.09
CA ASP A 145 5.52 16.18 14.04
C ASP A 145 4.61 17.41 13.92
N ALA A 146 4.81 18.40 14.80
CA ALA A 146 4.00 19.61 14.86
C ALA A 146 4.07 20.49 13.57
N ARG A 147 5.03 20.20 12.67
CA ARG A 147 5.19 20.92 11.40
C ARG A 147 4.46 20.22 10.23
N GLY A 148 3.87 19.04 10.46
CA GLY A 148 3.10 18.28 9.46
C GLY A 148 3.96 17.50 8.49
#